data_53bfac17d730f8de40506e62f272fa2d
#
_entry.id   53bfac17d730f8de40506e62f272fa2d
#
_cell.length_a   1.000
_cell.length_b   1.000
_cell.length_c   1.000
_cell.angle_alpha   90.00
_cell.angle_beta   90.00
_cell.angle_gamma   90.00
#
_symmetry.space_group_name_H-M   'P 1'
#
loop_
_entity.id
_entity.type
_entity.pdbx_description
1 polymer ?
#
loop_
_entity_poly.entity_id
_entity_poly.type
_entity_poly.pdbx_seq_one_letter_code
_entity_poly.pdbx_strand_id
1 'polypeptide(L)'
;MSRWEIRIATVIGAMVLGFTPSMSTAAEAQPGLATAVLETLAVKGRAPKTGYTRDQFGQAWADVDRNGCDTRNDMLKRDMTGIIYKAGTRNCVEASGTLIDRYSGETIHFVRGNVTSMAVQIDHVVALSNAWQTGAFKLSADQRKALANDSLNLFAVKGSLNLQKSDGDAATWLPPMKSFRCAYVAQQIAVKAKYSLWVVPPEKVAMLSILAKCPTQKLPLS
;
A
#
# COMPACT_ATOMS: atom_id res chain seq x y z
N MET A 1 -9.04 96.17 12.32
CA MET A 1 -9.37 95.30 11.17
C MET A 1 -8.32 94.18 11.14
N SER A 2 -8.60 93.03 11.79
CA SER A 2 -7.69 91.92 11.81
C SER A 2 -8.36 90.75 11.13
N ARG A 3 -7.76 90.26 10.06
CA ARG A 3 -8.22 89.04 9.34
C ARG A 3 -7.69 87.79 10.06
N TRP A 4 -8.59 86.90 10.42
CA TRP A 4 -8.26 85.60 10.91
C TRP A 4 -8.17 84.65 9.71
N GLU A 5 -7.04 84.02 9.53
CA GLU A 5 -6.83 82.96 8.55
C GLU A 5 -7.05 81.60 9.25
N ILE A 6 -8.02 80.86 8.76
CA ILE A 6 -8.32 79.49 9.22
C ILE A 6 -7.40 78.58 8.39
N ARG A 7 -6.46 77.89 9.06
CA ARG A 7 -5.66 76.82 8.46
C ARG A 7 -6.42 75.50 8.63
N ILE A 8 -6.84 74.90 7.51
CA ILE A 8 -7.42 73.57 7.43
C ILE A 8 -6.27 72.58 7.36
N ALA A 9 -6.11 71.72 8.41
CA ALA A 9 -5.16 70.62 8.41
C ALA A 9 -5.83 69.39 7.79
N THR A 10 -5.34 69.00 6.62
CA THR A 10 -5.80 67.78 5.94
C THR A 10 -5.06 66.58 6.56
N VAL A 11 -5.79 65.71 7.28
CA VAL A 11 -5.25 64.45 7.78
C VAL A 11 -5.38 63.41 6.69
N ILE A 12 -4.27 63.00 6.11
CA ILE A 12 -4.21 61.88 5.16
C ILE A 12 -4.12 60.59 5.98
N GLY A 13 -5.25 59.87 6.08
CA GLY A 13 -5.28 58.52 6.68
C GLY A 13 -4.68 57.49 5.73
N ALA A 14 -3.53 56.95 6.06
CA ALA A 14 -2.93 55.82 5.35
C ALA A 14 -3.69 54.53 5.69
N MET A 15 -4.44 54.02 4.74
CA MET A 15 -5.15 52.71 4.85
C MET A 15 -4.14 51.60 4.59
N VAL A 16 -3.67 50.93 5.66
CA VAL A 16 -2.80 49.75 5.55
C VAL A 16 -3.69 48.56 5.23
N LEU A 17 -3.69 48.12 3.98
CA LEU A 17 -4.31 46.83 3.56
C LEU A 17 -3.45 45.68 4.09
N GLY A 18 -3.86 45.09 5.18
CA GLY A 18 -3.26 43.85 5.72
C GLY A 18 -3.49 42.69 4.78
N PHE A 19 -2.46 42.24 4.07
CA PHE A 19 -2.43 40.97 3.37
C PHE A 19 -2.30 39.84 4.42
N THR A 20 -3.38 39.14 4.74
CA THR A 20 -3.31 37.89 5.46
C THR A 20 -2.97 36.77 4.46
N PRO A 21 -1.84 36.05 4.63
CA PRO A 21 -1.56 34.89 3.79
C PRO A 21 -2.60 33.80 4.12
N SER A 22 -3.46 33.47 3.15
CA SER A 22 -4.29 32.26 3.22
C SER A 22 -3.37 31.05 3.21
N MET A 23 -3.17 30.42 4.37
CA MET A 23 -2.60 29.09 4.45
C MET A 23 -3.56 28.12 3.78
N SER A 24 -3.25 27.73 2.54
CA SER A 24 -3.90 26.62 1.87
C SER A 24 -3.50 25.36 2.63
N THR A 25 -4.38 24.84 3.47
CA THR A 25 -4.24 23.50 4.02
C THR A 25 -4.34 22.55 2.84
N ALA A 26 -3.24 21.83 2.55
CA ALA A 26 -3.28 20.73 1.60
C ALA A 26 -4.37 19.75 2.09
N ALA A 27 -5.46 19.66 1.36
CA ALA A 27 -6.51 18.67 1.63
C ALA A 27 -5.87 17.30 1.47
N GLU A 28 -5.76 16.54 2.55
CA GLU A 28 -5.40 15.11 2.47
C GLU A 28 -6.37 14.45 1.50
N ALA A 29 -5.82 13.84 0.44
CA ALA A 29 -6.62 13.17 -0.56
C ALA A 29 -7.41 12.04 0.11
N GLN A 30 -8.73 12.19 0.21
CA GLN A 30 -9.60 11.14 0.76
C GLN A 30 -9.51 9.90 -0.15
N PRO A 31 -9.31 8.71 0.44
CA PRO A 31 -9.23 7.49 -0.36
C PRO A 31 -10.52 7.28 -1.16
N GLY A 32 -10.38 7.10 -2.47
CA GLY A 32 -11.51 6.83 -3.36
C GLY A 32 -12.20 5.50 -3.05
N LEU A 33 -13.45 5.35 -3.49
CA LEU A 33 -14.14 4.07 -3.42
C LEU A 33 -13.42 3.03 -4.30
N ALA A 34 -13.21 1.83 -3.76
CA ALA A 34 -12.51 0.75 -4.46
C ALA A 34 -13.18 0.40 -5.80
N THR A 35 -14.52 0.40 -5.85
CA THR A 35 -15.27 0.14 -7.09
C THR A 35 -15.00 1.22 -8.14
N ALA A 36 -15.02 2.49 -7.76
CA ALA A 36 -14.77 3.59 -8.70
C ALA A 36 -13.36 3.51 -9.28
N VAL A 37 -12.35 3.20 -8.46
CA VAL A 37 -10.98 3.04 -8.95
C VAL A 37 -10.82 1.78 -9.81
N LEU A 38 -11.46 0.66 -9.46
CA LEU A 38 -11.46 -0.56 -10.29
C LEU A 38 -11.98 -0.29 -11.71
N GLU A 39 -13.00 0.56 -11.86
CA GLU A 39 -13.56 0.91 -13.18
C GLU A 39 -12.56 1.71 -14.04
N THR A 40 -11.61 2.41 -13.45
CA THR A 40 -10.56 3.14 -14.19
C THR A 40 -9.40 2.24 -14.65
N LEU A 41 -9.26 1.05 -14.07
CA LEU A 41 -8.17 0.14 -14.45
C LEU A 41 -8.40 -0.43 -15.86
N ALA A 42 -7.33 -0.46 -16.65
CA ALA A 42 -7.38 -1.10 -17.96
C ALA A 42 -7.73 -2.59 -17.82
N VAL A 43 -8.53 -3.12 -18.74
CA VAL A 43 -8.87 -4.54 -18.80
C VAL A 43 -8.20 -5.15 -20.01
N LYS A 44 -7.29 -6.12 -19.79
CA LYS A 44 -6.50 -6.78 -20.86
C LYS A 44 -6.28 -8.24 -20.51
N GLY A 45 -5.97 -9.07 -21.50
CA GLY A 45 -5.48 -10.44 -21.27
C GLY A 45 -4.13 -10.46 -20.54
N ARG A 46 -3.77 -11.61 -19.96
CA ARG A 46 -2.45 -11.78 -19.37
C ARG A 46 -1.37 -11.73 -20.43
N ALA A 47 -0.30 -10.98 -20.18
CA ALA A 47 0.91 -11.07 -21.00
C ALA A 47 1.67 -12.39 -20.72
N PRO A 48 2.49 -12.86 -21.66
CA PRO A 48 3.37 -14.01 -21.43
C PRO A 48 4.29 -13.82 -20.24
N LYS A 49 4.67 -14.92 -19.57
CA LYS A 49 5.70 -14.91 -18.51
C LYS A 49 7.13 -14.80 -19.06
N THR A 50 7.31 -14.69 -20.36
CA THR A 50 8.64 -14.60 -20.99
C THR A 50 9.47 -13.49 -20.33
N GLY A 51 10.68 -13.82 -19.91
CA GLY A 51 11.61 -12.91 -19.22
C GLY A 51 11.30 -12.69 -17.74
N TYR A 52 10.25 -13.25 -17.18
CA TYR A 52 9.98 -13.16 -15.75
C TYR A 52 10.98 -14.01 -14.95
N THR A 53 11.66 -13.33 -14.03
CA THR A 53 12.33 -13.93 -12.87
C THR A 53 12.11 -13.02 -11.68
N ARG A 54 12.28 -13.52 -10.46
CA ARG A 54 12.16 -12.66 -9.27
C ARG A 54 13.22 -11.56 -9.26
N ASP A 55 14.39 -11.80 -9.83
CA ASP A 55 15.51 -10.85 -9.89
C ASP A 55 15.19 -9.61 -10.72
N GLN A 56 14.19 -9.69 -11.63
CA GLN A 56 13.67 -8.54 -12.37
C GLN A 56 13.07 -7.47 -11.45
N PHE A 57 12.74 -7.84 -10.21
CA PHE A 57 12.21 -6.94 -9.19
C PHE A 57 13.29 -6.45 -8.20
N GLY A 58 14.57 -6.67 -8.55
CA GLY A 58 15.72 -6.22 -7.76
C GLY A 58 15.96 -7.04 -6.51
N GLN A 59 16.73 -6.46 -5.58
CA GLN A 59 17.08 -7.12 -4.33
C GLN A 59 15.81 -7.42 -3.51
N ALA A 60 15.66 -8.67 -3.09
CA ALA A 60 14.59 -9.06 -2.17
C ALA A 60 14.76 -8.33 -0.84
N TRP A 61 13.64 -7.80 -0.33
CA TRP A 61 13.56 -7.11 0.96
C TRP A 61 14.52 -5.92 1.09
N ALA A 62 14.74 -5.17 -0.01
CA ALA A 62 15.59 -4.00 0.04
C ALA A 62 15.07 -2.98 1.06
N ASP A 63 15.97 -2.38 1.83
CA ASP A 63 15.67 -1.22 2.68
C ASP A 63 15.40 -0.01 1.77
N VAL A 64 14.13 0.17 1.37
CA VAL A 64 13.74 1.21 0.42
C VAL A 64 13.45 2.56 1.08
N ASP A 65 13.10 2.58 2.35
CA ASP A 65 12.85 3.77 3.15
C ASP A 65 14.09 4.24 3.92
N ARG A 66 15.18 3.45 3.86
CA ARG A 66 16.50 3.73 4.48
C ARG A 66 16.42 3.88 6.01
N ASN A 67 15.52 3.13 6.64
CA ASN A 67 15.39 3.12 8.09
C ASN A 67 16.44 2.21 8.79
N GLY A 68 17.22 1.47 8.00
CA GLY A 68 18.27 0.53 8.45
C GLY A 68 17.76 -0.89 8.71
N CYS A 69 16.47 -1.15 8.47
CA CYS A 69 15.85 -2.47 8.49
C CYS A 69 15.51 -2.92 7.07
N ASP A 70 15.48 -4.21 6.80
CA ASP A 70 14.97 -4.70 5.53
C ASP A 70 13.44 -4.69 5.51
N THR A 71 12.84 -4.54 4.33
CA THR A 71 11.38 -4.47 4.17
C THR A 71 10.64 -5.67 4.78
N ARG A 72 11.24 -6.89 4.79
CA ARG A 72 10.61 -8.05 5.45
C ARG A 72 10.43 -7.81 6.96
N ASN A 73 11.46 -7.31 7.62
CA ASN A 73 11.40 -7.02 9.04
C ASN A 73 10.44 -5.86 9.33
N ASP A 74 10.41 -4.82 8.49
CA ASP A 74 9.41 -3.74 8.63
C ASP A 74 7.98 -4.27 8.58
N MET A 75 7.68 -5.20 7.66
CA MET A 75 6.35 -5.81 7.58
C MET A 75 6.04 -6.70 8.79
N LEU A 76 7.00 -7.46 9.29
CA LEU A 76 6.82 -8.23 10.53
C LEU A 76 6.54 -7.30 11.72
N LYS A 77 7.33 -6.22 11.84
CA LYS A 77 7.14 -5.20 12.88
C LYS A 77 5.77 -4.52 12.78
N ARG A 78 5.28 -4.22 11.57
CA ARG A 78 3.98 -3.59 11.36
C ARG A 78 2.81 -4.51 11.72
N ASP A 79 2.91 -5.80 11.37
CA ASP A 79 1.77 -6.72 11.37
C ASP A 79 1.69 -7.62 12.62
N MET A 80 2.80 -7.74 13.39
CA MET A 80 2.84 -8.53 14.63
C MET A 80 2.71 -7.65 15.88
N THR A 81 2.35 -8.28 16.98
CA THR A 81 2.32 -7.70 18.34
C THR A 81 3.21 -8.51 19.29
N GLY A 82 3.51 -7.96 20.47
CA GLY A 82 4.33 -8.65 21.47
C GLY A 82 5.72 -9.03 20.97
N ILE A 83 6.34 -8.16 20.17
CA ILE A 83 7.59 -8.46 19.47
C ILE A 83 8.77 -8.46 20.46
N ILE A 84 9.57 -9.51 20.40
CA ILE A 84 10.90 -9.57 20.99
C ILE A 84 11.92 -9.47 19.88
N TYR A 85 12.84 -8.53 19.99
CA TYR A 85 13.89 -8.32 18.99
C TYR A 85 15.15 -9.10 19.33
N LYS A 86 15.89 -9.51 18.30
CA LYS A 86 17.22 -10.10 18.46
C LYS A 86 18.20 -9.05 18.97
N ALA A 87 18.94 -9.37 20.03
CA ALA A 87 19.94 -8.47 20.59
C ALA A 87 20.98 -8.03 19.55
N GLY A 88 21.42 -6.78 19.61
CA GLY A 88 22.42 -6.22 18.71
C GLY A 88 21.94 -5.85 17.31
N THR A 89 20.62 -5.93 17.02
CA THR A 89 20.06 -5.64 15.69
C THR A 89 19.35 -4.28 15.60
N ARG A 90 19.51 -3.40 16.58
CA ARG A 90 18.84 -2.09 16.66
C ARG A 90 17.31 -2.18 16.49
N ASN A 91 16.69 -3.26 17.01
CA ASN A 91 15.27 -3.55 16.87
C ASN A 91 14.79 -3.69 15.40
N CYS A 92 15.68 -4.16 14.52
CA CYS A 92 15.35 -4.46 13.12
C CYS A 92 15.02 -5.94 12.90
N VAL A 93 15.44 -6.85 13.77
CA VAL A 93 15.22 -8.29 13.55
C VAL A 93 14.36 -8.86 14.68
N GLU A 94 13.15 -9.26 14.35
CA GLU A 94 12.22 -9.91 15.28
C GLU A 94 12.73 -11.32 15.58
N ALA A 95 12.94 -11.63 16.86
CA ALA A 95 13.20 -13.00 17.34
C ALA A 95 11.89 -13.77 17.51
N SER A 96 10.86 -13.12 18.03
CA SER A 96 9.52 -13.70 18.19
C SER A 96 8.45 -12.61 18.18
N GLY A 97 7.18 -13.01 18.04
CA GLY A 97 6.02 -12.13 18.08
C GLY A 97 4.74 -12.92 17.83
N THR A 98 3.61 -12.25 17.86
CA THR A 98 2.29 -12.84 17.60
C THR A 98 1.65 -12.16 16.42
N LEU A 99 1.27 -12.93 15.40
CA LEU A 99 0.53 -12.50 14.22
C LEU A 99 -0.93 -12.94 14.36
N ILE A 100 -1.87 -12.02 14.16
CA ILE A 100 -3.25 -12.36 13.82
C ILE A 100 -3.34 -12.37 12.32
N ASP A 101 -3.34 -13.55 11.72
CA ASP A 101 -3.28 -13.71 10.26
C ASP A 101 -4.53 -13.15 9.58
N ARG A 102 -4.34 -12.20 8.67
CA ARG A 102 -5.44 -11.54 7.94
C ARG A 102 -6.17 -12.50 6.99
N TYR A 103 -5.49 -13.56 6.54
CA TYR A 103 -6.07 -14.49 5.56
C TYR A 103 -6.96 -15.55 6.19
N SER A 104 -6.64 -16.00 7.40
CA SER A 104 -7.42 -17.04 8.12
C SER A 104 -8.13 -16.54 9.37
N GLY A 105 -7.65 -15.45 9.99
CA GLY A 105 -8.07 -15.03 11.33
C GLY A 105 -7.38 -15.79 12.46
N GLU A 106 -6.48 -16.71 12.15
CA GLU A 106 -5.77 -17.51 13.16
C GLU A 106 -4.70 -16.68 13.87
N THR A 107 -4.46 -16.97 15.14
CA THR A 107 -3.32 -16.45 15.89
C THR A 107 -2.12 -17.37 15.70
N ILE A 108 -1.00 -16.80 15.25
CA ILE A 108 0.25 -17.51 14.99
C ILE A 108 1.36 -16.94 15.88
N HIS A 109 1.94 -17.80 16.72
CA HIS A 109 3.12 -17.45 17.49
C HIS A 109 4.38 -17.64 16.63
N PHE A 110 4.91 -16.53 16.17
CA PHE A 110 6.12 -16.50 15.35
C PHE A 110 7.36 -16.65 16.24
N VAL A 111 8.23 -17.55 15.84
CA VAL A 111 9.59 -17.69 16.38
C VAL A 111 10.53 -17.77 15.19
N ARG A 112 11.55 -16.89 15.16
CA ARG A 112 12.53 -16.88 14.07
C ARG A 112 13.42 -18.12 14.14
N GLY A 113 13.56 -18.80 13.05
CA GLY A 113 14.41 -20.00 12.91
C GLY A 113 14.32 -20.57 11.50
N ASN A 114 15.21 -21.50 11.14
CA ASN A 114 15.28 -22.05 9.79
C ASN A 114 13.98 -22.75 9.34
N VAL A 115 13.28 -23.40 10.26
CA VAL A 115 12.02 -24.08 10.01
C VAL A 115 10.81 -23.23 10.44
N THR A 116 10.88 -22.65 11.62
CA THR A 116 9.75 -21.94 12.24
C THR A 116 9.39 -20.64 11.53
N SER A 117 10.35 -19.98 10.89
CA SER A 117 10.10 -18.77 10.09
C SER A 117 9.15 -19.00 8.91
N MET A 118 8.97 -20.26 8.47
CA MET A 118 8.04 -20.60 7.40
C MET A 118 6.57 -20.48 7.83
N ALA A 119 6.28 -20.44 9.13
CA ALA A 119 4.92 -20.28 9.65
C ALA A 119 4.34 -18.90 9.27
N VAL A 120 5.19 -17.87 9.22
CA VAL A 120 4.83 -16.50 8.82
C VAL A 120 5.71 -16.07 7.65
N GLN A 121 5.07 -15.76 6.53
CA GLN A 121 5.72 -15.27 5.31
C GLN A 121 5.22 -13.87 4.98
N ILE A 122 6.01 -13.10 4.23
CA ILE A 122 5.54 -11.84 3.64
C ILE A 122 5.03 -12.16 2.24
N ASP A 123 3.73 -11.95 2.06
CA ASP A 123 3.06 -12.09 0.77
C ASP A 123 3.04 -10.77 0.00
N HIS A 124 3.22 -10.86 -1.31
CA HIS A 124 2.88 -9.79 -2.23
C HIS A 124 1.40 -9.91 -2.60
N VAL A 125 0.55 -9.00 -2.13
CA VAL A 125 -0.92 -9.01 -2.35
C VAL A 125 -1.25 -9.11 -3.83
N VAL A 126 -0.53 -8.36 -4.68
CA VAL A 126 -0.40 -8.62 -6.11
C VAL A 126 0.93 -9.34 -6.32
N ALA A 127 0.87 -10.66 -6.51
CA ALA A 127 2.06 -11.50 -6.66
C ALA A 127 2.96 -11.01 -7.81
N LEU A 128 4.28 -11.07 -7.64
CA LEU A 128 5.22 -10.51 -8.63
C LEU A 128 5.06 -11.11 -10.03
N SER A 129 4.77 -12.42 -10.11
CA SER A 129 4.46 -13.08 -11.40
C SER A 129 3.15 -12.58 -12.00
N ASN A 130 2.12 -12.32 -11.19
CA ASN A 130 0.88 -11.71 -11.64
C ASN A 130 1.13 -10.27 -12.11
N ALA A 131 1.85 -9.47 -11.31
CA ALA A 131 2.23 -8.10 -11.66
C ALA A 131 2.96 -8.06 -12.99
N TRP A 132 3.93 -8.96 -13.22
CA TRP A 132 4.64 -9.07 -14.50
C TRP A 132 3.66 -9.24 -15.65
N GLN A 133 2.78 -10.24 -15.58
CA GLN A 133 1.78 -10.56 -16.60
C GLN A 133 0.66 -9.50 -16.75
N THR A 134 0.57 -8.56 -15.82
CA THR A 134 -0.43 -7.48 -15.85
C THR A 134 0.20 -6.08 -15.97
N GLY A 135 1.45 -6.00 -16.44
CA GLY A 135 2.03 -4.71 -16.83
C GLY A 135 3.41 -4.41 -16.27
N ALA A 136 3.84 -5.07 -15.18
CA ALA A 136 5.12 -4.74 -14.55
C ALA A 136 6.35 -5.01 -15.44
N PHE A 137 6.24 -5.84 -16.48
CA PHE A 137 7.30 -6.03 -17.47
C PHE A 137 7.64 -4.72 -18.24
N LYS A 138 6.73 -3.73 -18.25
CA LYS A 138 6.93 -2.42 -18.87
C LYS A 138 7.55 -1.38 -17.93
N LEU A 139 7.55 -1.67 -16.63
CA LEU A 139 8.11 -0.76 -15.64
C LEU A 139 9.64 -0.74 -15.71
N SER A 140 10.25 0.34 -15.29
CA SER A 140 11.69 0.39 -15.07
C SER A 140 12.13 -0.58 -13.96
N ALA A 141 13.41 -0.90 -13.88
CA ALA A 141 13.95 -1.73 -12.81
C ALA A 141 13.66 -1.13 -11.41
N ASP A 142 13.79 0.19 -11.27
CA ASP A 142 13.53 0.89 -10.01
C ASP A 142 12.04 0.84 -9.64
N GLN A 143 11.14 0.99 -10.61
CA GLN A 143 9.70 0.87 -10.37
C GLN A 143 9.32 -0.56 -9.97
N ARG A 144 9.91 -1.59 -10.59
CA ARG A 144 9.69 -2.99 -10.18
C ARG A 144 10.23 -3.26 -8.78
N LYS A 145 11.43 -2.74 -8.45
CA LYS A 145 11.99 -2.82 -7.09
C LYS A 145 11.08 -2.13 -6.08
N ALA A 146 10.57 -0.95 -6.40
CA ALA A 146 9.61 -0.23 -5.55
C ALA A 146 8.33 -1.06 -5.33
N LEU A 147 7.73 -1.64 -6.39
CA LEU A 147 6.54 -2.49 -6.28
C LEU A 147 6.76 -3.71 -5.39
N ALA A 148 7.94 -4.33 -5.48
CA ALA A 148 8.27 -5.53 -4.69
C ALA A 148 8.51 -5.24 -3.21
N ASN A 149 8.85 -4.00 -2.86
CA ASN A 149 9.16 -3.59 -1.49
C ASN A 149 8.15 -2.54 -0.96
N ASP A 150 7.04 -2.33 -1.65
CA ASP A 150 6.00 -1.41 -1.23
C ASP A 150 5.17 -2.00 -0.09
N SER A 151 5.12 -1.32 1.05
CA SER A 151 4.29 -1.70 2.19
C SER A 151 2.81 -1.87 1.83
N LEU A 152 2.33 -1.14 0.80
CA LEU A 152 0.99 -1.30 0.24
C LEU A 152 0.79 -2.68 -0.41
N ASN A 153 1.83 -3.29 -0.97
CA ASN A 153 1.76 -4.60 -1.63
C ASN A 153 2.13 -5.78 -0.72
N LEU A 154 2.41 -5.54 0.55
CA LEU A 154 3.00 -6.54 1.43
C LEU A 154 2.17 -6.79 2.68
N PHE A 155 1.95 -8.08 3.02
CA PHE A 155 1.38 -8.51 4.29
C PHE A 155 2.17 -9.65 4.91
N ALA A 156 2.38 -9.60 6.23
CA ALA A 156 2.74 -10.81 6.98
C ALA A 156 1.51 -11.70 7.11
N VAL A 157 1.63 -12.95 6.68
CA VAL A 157 0.52 -13.90 6.60
C VAL A 157 0.93 -15.32 6.94
N LYS A 158 -0.04 -16.20 7.18
CA LYS A 158 0.17 -17.64 7.35
C LYS A 158 0.86 -18.23 6.11
N GLY A 159 2.05 -18.81 6.31
CA GLY A 159 2.90 -19.28 5.23
C GLY A 159 2.22 -20.31 4.31
N SER A 160 1.43 -21.24 4.86
CA SER A 160 0.70 -22.23 4.07
C SER A 160 -0.35 -21.59 3.14
N LEU A 161 -1.00 -20.48 3.55
CA LEU A 161 -1.95 -19.76 2.71
C LEU A 161 -1.24 -18.94 1.63
N ASN A 162 -0.07 -18.39 1.94
CA ASN A 162 0.75 -17.74 0.93
C ASN A 162 1.19 -18.72 -0.16
N LEU A 163 1.63 -19.92 0.23
CA LEU A 163 1.96 -20.99 -0.72
C LEU A 163 0.75 -21.41 -1.57
N GLN A 164 -0.42 -21.54 -0.95
CA GLN A 164 -1.66 -21.88 -1.66
C GLN A 164 -2.06 -20.78 -2.65
N LYS A 165 -1.94 -19.50 -2.27
CA LYS A 165 -2.22 -18.36 -3.14
C LYS A 165 -1.29 -18.33 -4.36
N SER A 166 -0.01 -18.63 -4.16
CA SER A 166 0.99 -18.62 -5.24
C SER A 166 0.95 -17.29 -6.05
N ASP A 167 0.77 -17.35 -7.37
CA ASP A 167 0.60 -16.18 -8.24
C ASP A 167 -0.87 -15.89 -8.60
N GLY A 168 -1.81 -16.40 -7.80
CA GLY A 168 -3.25 -16.21 -7.99
C GLY A 168 -3.67 -14.75 -7.90
N ASP A 169 -4.69 -14.41 -8.71
CA ASP A 169 -5.46 -13.18 -8.62
C ASP A 169 -6.81 -13.41 -7.93
N ALA A 170 -7.66 -12.38 -7.84
CA ALA A 170 -8.95 -12.47 -7.18
C ALA A 170 -9.93 -13.49 -7.80
N ALA A 171 -9.71 -13.88 -9.08
CA ALA A 171 -10.54 -14.90 -9.73
C ALA A 171 -10.13 -16.33 -9.34
N THR A 172 -8.87 -16.52 -8.95
CA THR A 172 -8.30 -17.85 -8.71
C THR A 172 -8.06 -18.14 -7.23
N TRP A 173 -7.87 -17.10 -6.42
CA TRP A 173 -7.69 -17.24 -4.98
C TRP A 173 -8.22 -16.02 -4.21
N LEU A 174 -8.89 -16.29 -3.10
CA LEU A 174 -9.33 -15.28 -2.14
C LEU A 174 -9.05 -15.80 -0.72
N PRO A 175 -8.75 -14.91 0.24
CA PRO A 175 -8.58 -15.30 1.64
C PRO A 175 -9.74 -16.15 2.15
N PRO A 176 -9.47 -17.25 2.89
CA PRO A 176 -10.51 -18.04 3.58
C PRO A 176 -11.39 -17.16 4.47
N MET A 177 -10.80 -16.20 5.20
CA MET A 177 -11.51 -15.25 6.05
C MET A 177 -12.37 -14.31 5.21
N LYS A 178 -13.66 -14.63 5.09
CA LYS A 178 -14.61 -13.92 4.21
C LYS A 178 -14.74 -12.43 4.55
N SER A 179 -14.67 -12.07 5.84
CA SER A 179 -14.76 -10.67 6.30
C SER A 179 -13.57 -9.80 5.81
N PHE A 180 -12.43 -10.39 5.49
CA PHE A 180 -11.27 -9.67 4.98
C PHE A 180 -11.29 -9.47 3.46
N ARG A 181 -12.12 -10.19 2.71
CA ARG A 181 -12.09 -10.19 1.24
C ARG A 181 -12.31 -8.81 0.61
N CYS A 182 -13.18 -7.98 1.20
CA CYS A 182 -13.40 -6.60 0.73
C CYS A 182 -12.11 -5.76 0.83
N ALA A 183 -11.46 -5.78 1.99
CA ALA A 183 -10.19 -5.07 2.20
C ALA A 183 -9.07 -5.66 1.32
N TYR A 184 -9.01 -6.97 1.16
CA TYR A 184 -8.03 -7.65 0.30
C TYR A 184 -8.16 -7.22 -1.18
N VAL A 185 -9.38 -7.20 -1.72
CA VAL A 185 -9.65 -6.75 -3.10
C VAL A 185 -9.32 -5.26 -3.25
N ALA A 186 -9.72 -4.43 -2.29
CA ALA A 186 -9.38 -3.01 -2.30
C ALA A 186 -7.85 -2.77 -2.27
N GLN A 187 -7.11 -3.61 -1.54
CA GLN A 187 -5.65 -3.59 -1.52
C GLN A 187 -5.06 -3.92 -2.90
N GLN A 188 -5.54 -4.98 -3.56
CA GLN A 188 -5.09 -5.34 -4.91
C GLN A 188 -5.37 -4.20 -5.92
N ILE A 189 -6.54 -3.57 -5.84
CA ILE A 189 -6.91 -2.44 -6.70
C ILE A 189 -5.96 -1.26 -6.45
N ALA A 190 -5.68 -0.94 -5.20
CA ALA A 190 -4.77 0.16 -4.85
C ALA A 190 -3.37 -0.05 -5.43
N VAL A 191 -2.82 -1.26 -5.28
CA VAL A 191 -1.51 -1.63 -5.85
C VAL A 191 -1.54 -1.51 -7.38
N LYS A 192 -2.57 -2.08 -8.03
CA LYS A 192 -2.67 -2.04 -9.49
C LYS A 192 -2.81 -0.61 -10.01
N ALA A 193 -3.59 0.23 -9.34
CA ALA A 193 -3.71 1.65 -9.68
C ALA A 193 -2.38 2.39 -9.53
N LYS A 194 -1.69 2.23 -8.39
CA LYS A 194 -0.40 2.88 -8.11
C LYS A 194 0.67 2.57 -9.14
N TYR A 195 0.72 1.32 -9.61
CA TYR A 195 1.74 0.85 -10.55
C TYR A 195 1.26 0.73 -12.00
N SER A 196 0.09 1.29 -12.33
CA SER A 196 -0.49 1.26 -13.68
C SER A 196 -0.61 -0.16 -14.25
N LEU A 197 -0.86 -1.13 -13.40
CA LEU A 197 -1.12 -2.51 -13.78
C LEU A 197 -2.59 -2.65 -14.23
N TRP A 198 -2.85 -3.61 -15.11
CA TRP A 198 -4.22 -3.90 -15.54
C TRP A 198 -4.83 -5.09 -14.78
N VAL A 199 -6.12 -5.26 -14.91
CA VAL A 199 -6.86 -6.45 -14.47
C VAL A 199 -7.20 -7.32 -15.69
N VAL A 200 -7.26 -8.64 -15.48
CA VAL A 200 -7.81 -9.53 -16.52
C VAL A 200 -9.32 -9.62 -16.37
N PRO A 201 -10.09 -9.95 -17.46
CA PRO A 201 -11.55 -9.95 -17.37
C PRO A 201 -12.12 -10.80 -16.24
N PRO A 202 -11.69 -12.06 -15.99
CA PRO A 202 -12.18 -12.84 -14.84
C PRO A 202 -11.86 -12.22 -13.49
N GLU A 203 -10.67 -11.62 -13.34
CA GLU A 203 -10.24 -10.93 -12.12
C GLU A 203 -11.16 -9.74 -11.83
N LYS A 204 -11.46 -8.91 -12.85
CA LYS A 204 -12.39 -7.76 -12.69
C LYS A 204 -13.77 -8.23 -12.23
N VAL A 205 -14.30 -9.27 -12.84
CA VAL A 205 -15.62 -9.85 -12.46
C VAL A 205 -15.60 -10.33 -11.02
N ALA A 206 -14.56 -11.04 -10.60
CA ALA A 206 -14.42 -11.52 -9.22
C ALA A 206 -14.33 -10.35 -8.22
N MET A 207 -13.52 -9.34 -8.52
CA MET A 207 -13.39 -8.14 -7.69
C MET A 207 -14.73 -7.41 -7.52
N LEU A 208 -15.48 -7.19 -8.62
CA LEU A 208 -16.81 -6.57 -8.57
C LEU A 208 -17.79 -7.40 -7.73
N SER A 209 -17.79 -8.74 -7.86
CA SER A 209 -18.63 -9.63 -7.07
C SER A 209 -18.35 -9.54 -5.57
N ILE A 210 -17.09 -9.32 -5.17
CA ILE A 210 -16.74 -9.09 -3.76
C ILE A 210 -17.19 -7.69 -3.32
N LEU A 211 -16.88 -6.66 -4.10
CA LEU A 211 -17.20 -5.26 -3.76
C LEU A 211 -18.70 -4.99 -3.72
N ALA A 212 -19.52 -5.73 -4.45
CA ALA A 212 -20.98 -5.65 -4.35
C ALA A 212 -21.50 -5.94 -2.92
N LYS A 213 -20.74 -6.68 -2.11
CA LYS A 213 -21.07 -6.98 -0.70
C LYS A 213 -20.61 -5.89 0.27
N CYS A 214 -19.82 -4.93 -0.21
CA CYS A 214 -19.23 -3.84 0.58
C CYS A 214 -19.09 -2.56 -0.27
N PRO A 215 -20.21 -1.96 -0.73
CA PRO A 215 -20.21 -0.89 -1.73
C PRO A 215 -19.50 0.39 -1.25
N THR A 216 -19.31 0.56 0.05
CA THR A 216 -18.62 1.71 0.64
C THR A 216 -17.12 1.44 0.91
N GLN A 217 -16.59 0.29 0.47
CA GLN A 217 -15.19 -0.06 0.67
C GLN A 217 -14.29 0.99 0.00
N LYS A 218 -13.47 1.65 0.81
CA LYS A 218 -12.43 2.58 0.34
C LYS A 218 -11.12 1.83 0.07
N LEU A 219 -10.29 2.43 -0.78
CA LEU A 219 -8.90 1.98 -0.90
C LEU A 219 -8.16 2.22 0.43
N PRO A 220 -7.15 1.39 0.76
CA PRO A 220 -6.25 1.69 1.87
C PRO A 220 -5.49 2.99 1.61
N LEU A 221 -5.11 3.67 2.69
CA LEU A 221 -4.15 4.78 2.63
C LEU A 221 -2.75 4.21 2.30
N SER A 222 -2.06 4.86 1.39
CA SER A 222 -0.67 4.52 0.98
C SER A 222 0.33 5.21 1.89
#